data_b2dceb33a616d0fefa41be9153d94349
#
_entry.id   b2dceb33a616d0fefa41be9153d94349
#
_cell.length_a   1.000
_cell.length_b   1.000
_cell.length_c   1.000
_cell.angle_alpha   90.00
_cell.angle_beta   90.00
_cell.angle_gamma   90.00
#
_symmetry.space_group_name_H-M   'P 1'
#
loop_
_entity.id
_entity.type
_entity.pdbx_description
1 polymer ?
#
loop_
_entity_poly.entity_id
_entity_poly.type
_entity_poly.pdbx_seq_one_letter_code
_entity_poly.pdbx_strand_id
1 'polypeptide(L)'
;MEILNIENVSKSFGSRKVLDSVSLSLERGETLALIGPSGEGKSTLLRICALLERADSGALEYDGLYACKDGRYAGKAELAACRARLGMVFQSFELFPHRSVIQNICDAPVVVQHRDANEVRQEGSALLARVGLAGREDAMPYQLSGGEKQRVCIARALCMHPEILLFDEPTSALDPQSTLDVLNIIRSLKSDGISMMIVTHEMAFAKNAADRIAFLYGGKIAEIGTGEYMFGKSTSKELEKFLTGGKA
;
A
#
# COMPACT_ATOMS: atom_id res chain seq x y z
N MET A 1 1.64 -18.40 -5.06
CA MET A 1 2.66 -17.93 -6.05
C MET A 1 2.98 -16.48 -5.70
N GLU A 2 4.25 -16.20 -5.43
CA GLU A 2 4.69 -14.86 -5.00
C GLU A 2 4.56 -13.85 -6.15
N ILE A 3 3.93 -12.72 -5.87
CA ILE A 3 3.78 -11.60 -6.81
C ILE A 3 4.78 -10.49 -6.51
N LEU A 4 5.24 -10.39 -5.26
CA LEU A 4 6.32 -9.51 -4.81
C LEU A 4 7.23 -10.31 -3.89
N ASN A 5 8.52 -10.30 -4.18
CA ASN A 5 9.55 -10.89 -3.32
C ASN A 5 10.60 -9.83 -2.96
N ILE A 6 10.87 -9.72 -1.68
CA ILE A 6 11.83 -8.79 -1.06
C ILE A 6 12.89 -9.65 -0.37
N GLU A 7 14.16 -9.54 -0.78
CA GLU A 7 15.24 -10.35 -0.23
C GLU A 7 16.35 -9.46 0.33
N ASN A 8 16.62 -9.58 1.63
CA ASN A 8 17.74 -8.95 2.33
C ASN A 8 17.86 -7.43 2.07
N VAL A 9 16.72 -6.76 1.92
CA VAL A 9 16.67 -5.32 1.65
C VAL A 9 17.15 -4.54 2.86
N SER A 10 18.15 -3.66 2.63
CA SER A 10 18.62 -2.72 3.64
C SER A 10 18.52 -1.29 3.14
N LYS A 11 18.30 -0.36 4.09
CA LYS A 11 18.22 1.07 3.81
C LYS A 11 18.74 1.89 4.98
N SER A 12 19.58 2.88 4.64
CA SER A 12 20.09 3.86 5.60
C SER A 12 19.82 5.29 5.13
N PHE A 13 19.63 6.20 6.06
CA PHE A 13 19.57 7.64 5.82
C PHE A 13 20.69 8.28 6.67
N GLY A 14 21.74 8.73 6.02
CA GLY A 14 22.98 9.16 6.70
C GLY A 14 23.56 7.99 7.52
N SER A 15 23.78 8.21 8.81
CA SER A 15 24.30 7.18 9.72
C SER A 15 23.24 6.25 10.30
N ARG A 16 21.94 6.56 10.11
CA ARG A 16 20.84 5.77 10.68
C ARG A 16 20.44 4.66 9.73
N LYS A 17 20.66 3.41 10.10
CA LYS A 17 20.12 2.24 9.43
C LYS A 17 18.65 2.09 9.80
N VAL A 18 17.75 2.14 8.80
CA VAL A 18 16.29 2.10 8.98
C VAL A 18 15.75 0.71 8.65
N LEU A 19 16.31 0.05 7.65
CA LEU A 19 16.00 -1.35 7.33
C LEU A 19 17.30 -2.14 7.32
N ASP A 20 17.29 -3.33 7.94
CA ASP A 20 18.44 -4.19 8.10
C ASP A 20 18.13 -5.62 7.62
N SER A 21 18.47 -5.91 6.38
CA SER A 21 18.30 -7.23 5.75
C SER A 21 16.86 -7.76 5.84
N VAL A 22 15.90 -6.91 5.51
CA VAL A 22 14.47 -7.27 5.51
C VAL A 22 14.19 -8.21 4.36
N SER A 23 13.57 -9.38 4.67
CA SER A 23 13.05 -10.33 3.69
C SER A 23 11.56 -10.56 3.95
N LEU A 24 10.75 -10.46 2.89
CA LEU A 24 9.30 -10.54 2.96
C LEU A 24 8.74 -10.87 1.57
N SER A 25 7.70 -11.70 1.50
CA SER A 25 7.00 -11.96 0.25
C SER A 25 5.50 -11.66 0.36
N LEU A 26 4.88 -11.35 -0.79
CA LEU A 26 3.45 -11.20 -0.96
C LEU A 26 2.98 -12.22 -2.00
N GLU A 27 2.01 -13.05 -1.64
CA GLU A 27 1.36 -13.98 -2.54
C GLU A 27 0.32 -13.27 -3.43
N ARG A 28 0.03 -13.88 -4.59
CA ARG A 28 -1.02 -13.37 -5.47
C ARG A 28 -2.39 -13.48 -4.79
N GLY A 29 -3.13 -12.36 -4.76
CA GLY A 29 -4.43 -12.25 -4.09
C GLY A 29 -4.37 -12.16 -2.57
N GLU A 30 -3.16 -12.12 -1.98
CA GLU A 30 -2.96 -11.97 -0.53
C GLU A 30 -3.08 -10.52 -0.10
N THR A 31 -3.60 -10.32 1.11
CA THR A 31 -3.50 -9.07 1.86
C THR A 31 -2.51 -9.24 3.00
N LEU A 32 -1.37 -8.56 2.92
CA LEU A 32 -0.32 -8.53 3.94
C LEU A 32 -0.36 -7.20 4.69
N ALA A 33 -0.56 -7.24 6.02
CA ALA A 33 -0.43 -6.05 6.86
C ALA A 33 0.99 -5.94 7.41
N LEU A 34 1.57 -4.74 7.36
CA LEU A 34 2.84 -4.40 7.98
C LEU A 34 2.59 -3.51 9.20
N ILE A 35 2.86 -4.05 10.38
CA ILE A 35 2.68 -3.36 11.67
C ILE A 35 4.02 -3.13 12.37
N GLY A 36 4.02 -2.27 13.39
CA GLY A 36 5.20 -1.98 14.21
C GLY A 36 5.21 -0.54 14.72
N PRO A 37 6.12 -0.18 15.64
CA PRO A 37 6.23 1.17 16.19
C PRO A 37 6.47 2.24 15.12
N SER A 38 6.16 3.50 15.44
CA SER A 38 6.45 4.62 14.55
C SER A 38 7.96 4.81 14.39
N GLY A 39 8.40 5.12 13.16
CA GLY A 39 9.82 5.33 12.86
C GLY A 39 10.66 4.08 12.61
N GLU A 40 10.08 2.87 12.66
CA GLU A 40 10.76 1.58 12.42
C GLU A 40 11.01 1.25 10.94
N GLY A 41 10.55 2.11 10.01
CA GLY A 41 10.84 1.93 8.58
C GLY A 41 9.71 1.31 7.75
N LYS A 42 8.50 1.15 8.29
CA LYS A 42 7.33 0.59 7.56
C LYS A 42 7.04 1.33 6.25
N SER A 43 6.84 2.65 6.31
CA SER A 43 6.60 3.48 5.12
C SER A 43 7.83 3.52 4.20
N THR A 44 9.05 3.40 4.76
CA THR A 44 10.27 3.30 3.94
C THR A 44 10.27 1.99 3.15
N LEU A 45 9.97 0.85 3.78
CA LEU A 45 9.84 -0.44 3.09
C LEU A 45 8.76 -0.38 2.02
N LEU A 46 7.59 0.17 2.35
CA LEU A 46 6.49 0.30 1.40
C LEU A 46 6.87 1.17 0.18
N ARG A 47 7.57 2.30 0.41
CA ARG A 47 8.06 3.18 -0.66
C ARG A 47 9.13 2.51 -1.52
N ILE A 48 9.97 1.66 -0.94
CA ILE A 48 10.91 0.83 -1.69
C ILE A 48 10.14 -0.16 -2.57
N CYS A 49 9.10 -0.82 -2.04
CA CYS A 49 8.22 -1.68 -2.82
C CYS A 49 7.43 -0.93 -3.90
N ALA A 50 7.13 0.36 -3.70
CA ALA A 50 6.51 1.22 -4.70
C ALA A 50 7.51 1.76 -5.74
N LEU A 51 8.81 1.44 -5.64
CA LEU A 51 9.91 1.99 -6.44
C LEU A 51 9.98 3.52 -6.40
N LEU A 52 9.54 4.11 -5.27
CA LEU A 52 9.63 5.55 -4.95
C LEU A 52 10.90 5.87 -4.15
N GLU A 53 11.44 4.89 -3.42
CA GLU A 53 12.70 4.97 -2.70
C GLU A 53 13.62 3.84 -3.17
N ARG A 54 14.92 4.02 -3.09
CA ARG A 54 15.90 3.00 -3.46
C ARG A 54 16.42 2.27 -2.22
N ALA A 55 16.45 0.95 -2.27
CA ALA A 55 17.20 0.13 -1.33
C ALA A 55 18.73 0.35 -1.54
N ASP A 56 19.49 0.24 -0.47
CA ASP A 56 20.96 0.30 -0.54
C ASP A 56 21.56 -1.07 -0.90
N SER A 57 20.86 -2.17 -0.51
CA SER A 57 21.24 -3.56 -0.84
C SER A 57 20.01 -4.47 -0.89
N GLY A 58 20.20 -5.70 -1.31
CA GLY A 58 19.15 -6.72 -1.41
C GLY A 58 18.51 -6.77 -2.80
N ALA A 59 17.40 -7.49 -2.91
CA ALA A 59 16.69 -7.69 -4.16
C ALA A 59 15.20 -7.39 -4.02
N LEU A 60 14.60 -6.95 -5.14
CA LEU A 60 13.16 -6.71 -5.32
C LEU A 60 12.74 -7.35 -6.63
N GLU A 61 11.80 -8.29 -6.55
CA GLU A 61 11.27 -9.02 -7.70
C GLU A 61 9.75 -8.90 -7.72
N TYR A 62 9.18 -8.64 -8.90
CA TYR A 62 7.76 -8.52 -9.16
C TYR A 62 7.36 -9.53 -10.23
N ASP A 63 6.75 -10.65 -9.81
CA ASP A 63 6.26 -11.71 -10.70
C ASP A 63 7.33 -12.13 -11.75
N GLY A 64 8.53 -12.48 -11.29
CA GLY A 64 9.66 -12.88 -12.12
C GLY A 64 10.50 -11.74 -12.71
N LEU A 65 10.11 -10.46 -12.51
CA LEU A 65 10.87 -9.30 -12.98
C LEU A 65 11.65 -8.67 -11.82
N TYR A 66 12.98 -8.65 -11.93
CA TYR A 66 13.82 -7.96 -10.96
C TYR A 66 13.85 -6.45 -11.23
N ALA A 67 13.33 -5.67 -10.28
CA ALA A 67 13.55 -4.22 -10.27
C ALA A 67 14.90 -3.85 -9.64
N CYS A 68 15.35 -4.66 -8.68
CA CYS A 68 16.66 -4.53 -8.02
C CYS A 68 17.22 -5.92 -7.74
N LYS A 69 18.50 -6.13 -7.97
CA LYS A 69 19.24 -7.35 -7.61
C LYS A 69 20.60 -6.95 -7.06
N ASP A 70 20.93 -7.44 -5.85
CA ASP A 70 22.17 -7.10 -5.14
C ASP A 70 22.43 -5.58 -5.04
N GLY A 71 21.36 -4.79 -4.76
CA GLY A 71 21.42 -3.33 -4.68
C GLY A 71 21.52 -2.60 -6.03
N ARG A 72 21.61 -3.34 -7.14
CA ARG A 72 21.66 -2.77 -8.49
C ARG A 72 20.28 -2.74 -9.12
N TYR A 73 19.82 -1.54 -9.46
CA TYR A 73 18.52 -1.35 -10.10
C TYR A 73 18.59 -1.64 -11.59
N ALA A 74 17.54 -2.26 -12.10
CA ALA A 74 17.33 -2.55 -13.52
C ALA A 74 17.28 -1.29 -14.37
N GLY A 75 17.27 -1.45 -15.68
CA GLY A 75 17.15 -0.35 -16.64
C GLY A 75 15.79 0.35 -16.59
N LYS A 76 15.69 1.49 -17.29
CA LYS A 76 14.46 2.30 -17.28
C LYS A 76 13.24 1.53 -17.76
N ALA A 77 13.38 0.66 -18.77
CA ALA A 77 12.29 -0.10 -19.34
C ALA A 77 11.74 -1.15 -18.37
N GLU A 78 12.64 -1.92 -17.71
CA GLU A 78 12.26 -2.92 -16.72
C GLU A 78 11.64 -2.28 -15.49
N LEU A 79 12.20 -1.15 -15.01
CA LEU A 79 11.62 -0.39 -13.89
C LEU A 79 10.22 0.17 -14.25
N ALA A 80 10.01 0.61 -15.49
CA ALA A 80 8.70 1.05 -15.95
C ALA A 80 7.69 -0.12 -15.98
N ALA A 81 8.12 -1.29 -16.43
CA ALA A 81 7.29 -2.50 -16.42
C ALA A 81 6.92 -2.94 -14.99
N CYS A 82 7.86 -2.88 -14.04
CA CYS A 82 7.55 -3.14 -12.64
C CYS A 82 6.55 -2.11 -12.07
N ARG A 83 6.78 -0.80 -12.32
CA ARG A 83 5.88 0.27 -11.84
C ARG A 83 4.47 0.17 -12.39
N ALA A 84 4.31 -0.27 -13.64
CA ALA A 84 3.00 -0.43 -14.27
C ALA A 84 2.10 -1.45 -13.53
N ARG A 85 2.68 -2.34 -12.72
CA ARG A 85 1.96 -3.34 -11.92
C ARG A 85 1.53 -2.82 -10.55
N LEU A 86 1.98 -1.61 -10.15
CA LEU A 86 1.85 -1.08 -8.81
C LEU A 86 0.85 0.06 -8.75
N GLY A 87 -0.01 0.05 -7.75
CA GLY A 87 -0.80 1.20 -7.32
C GLY A 87 -0.40 1.60 -5.91
N MET A 88 -0.30 2.92 -5.64
CA MET A 88 0.02 3.44 -4.31
C MET A 88 -1.08 4.36 -3.80
N VAL A 89 -1.48 4.15 -2.57
CA VAL A 89 -2.42 4.98 -1.83
C VAL A 89 -1.70 5.57 -0.62
N PHE A 90 -1.52 6.89 -0.63
CA PHE A 90 -0.74 7.62 0.38
C PHE A 90 -1.61 8.04 1.58
N GLN A 91 -0.98 8.21 2.72
CA GLN A 91 -1.58 8.75 3.94
C GLN A 91 -2.11 10.18 3.74
N SER A 92 -1.37 11.02 3.02
CA SER A 92 -1.65 12.44 2.77
C SER A 92 -2.53 12.71 1.54
N PHE A 93 -3.20 11.67 1.01
CA PHE A 93 -4.08 11.68 -0.17
C PHE A 93 -3.36 12.01 -1.49
N GLU A 94 -2.52 13.04 -1.55
CA GLU A 94 -1.76 13.48 -2.73
C GLU A 94 -2.66 13.68 -3.98
N LEU A 95 -3.84 14.30 -3.78
CA LEU A 95 -4.71 14.69 -4.88
C LEU A 95 -4.21 16.00 -5.49
N PHE A 96 -4.29 16.11 -6.82
CA PHE A 96 -4.00 17.35 -7.52
C PHE A 96 -5.07 18.40 -7.21
N PRO A 97 -4.77 19.48 -6.47
CA PRO A 97 -5.78 20.39 -5.92
C PRO A 97 -6.52 21.19 -7.00
N HIS A 98 -5.94 21.35 -8.18
CA HIS A 98 -6.47 22.08 -9.32
C HIS A 98 -7.13 21.18 -10.39
N ARG A 99 -7.30 19.90 -10.07
CA ARG A 99 -7.99 18.90 -10.90
C ARG A 99 -9.26 18.46 -10.22
N SER A 100 -10.33 18.26 -10.99
CA SER A 100 -11.54 17.64 -10.45
C SER A 100 -11.30 16.19 -10.03
N VAL A 101 -12.25 15.59 -9.33
CA VAL A 101 -12.19 14.19 -8.89
C VAL A 101 -11.98 13.26 -10.07
N ILE A 102 -12.78 13.40 -11.14
CA ILE A 102 -12.63 12.53 -12.31
C ILE A 102 -11.30 12.76 -13.02
N GLN A 103 -10.79 13.99 -13.09
CA GLN A 103 -9.48 14.27 -13.66
C GLN A 103 -8.35 13.65 -12.84
N ASN A 104 -8.44 13.70 -11.49
CA ASN A 104 -7.48 13.01 -10.62
C ASN A 104 -7.40 11.51 -10.89
N ILE A 105 -8.51 10.88 -11.25
CA ILE A 105 -8.58 9.44 -11.54
C ILE A 105 -8.08 9.14 -12.97
N CYS A 106 -8.49 9.94 -13.95
CA CYS A 106 -8.36 9.60 -15.36
C CYS A 106 -7.07 10.11 -16.02
N ASP A 107 -6.43 11.16 -15.49
CA ASP A 107 -5.26 11.76 -16.14
C ASP A 107 -4.11 10.75 -16.33
N ALA A 108 -3.80 9.94 -15.33
CA ALA A 108 -2.68 9.01 -15.41
C ALA A 108 -2.90 7.88 -16.44
N PRO A 109 -4.03 7.17 -16.47
CA PRO A 109 -4.29 6.17 -17.52
C PRO A 109 -4.23 6.74 -18.95
N VAL A 110 -4.75 7.95 -19.16
CA VAL A 110 -4.72 8.60 -20.47
C VAL A 110 -3.29 9.00 -20.86
N VAL A 111 -2.55 9.65 -19.95
CA VAL A 111 -1.23 10.21 -20.26
C VAL A 111 -0.14 9.15 -20.27
N VAL A 112 -0.16 8.21 -19.30
CA VAL A 112 0.93 7.25 -19.10
C VAL A 112 0.68 5.95 -19.87
N GLN A 113 -0.58 5.46 -19.88
CA GLN A 113 -0.95 4.22 -20.56
C GLN A 113 -1.48 4.45 -21.99
N HIS A 114 -1.66 5.73 -22.40
CA HIS A 114 -2.18 6.12 -23.71
C HIS A 114 -3.55 5.52 -24.05
N ARG A 115 -4.41 5.34 -23.02
CA ARG A 115 -5.75 4.80 -23.16
C ARG A 115 -6.72 5.86 -23.68
N ASP A 116 -7.81 5.43 -24.32
CA ASP A 116 -8.85 6.34 -24.80
C ASP A 116 -9.50 7.12 -23.64
N ALA A 117 -9.59 8.43 -23.79
CA ALA A 117 -10.06 9.33 -22.73
C ALA A 117 -11.53 9.11 -22.36
N ASN A 118 -12.39 8.72 -23.32
CA ASN A 118 -13.81 8.48 -23.07
C ASN A 118 -14.01 7.14 -22.34
N GLU A 119 -13.27 6.09 -22.73
CA GLU A 119 -13.29 4.79 -22.04
C GLU A 119 -12.79 4.94 -20.61
N VAL A 120 -11.66 5.64 -20.40
CA VAL A 120 -11.11 5.89 -19.07
C VAL A 120 -12.06 6.72 -18.21
N ARG A 121 -12.76 7.70 -18.78
CA ARG A 121 -13.76 8.50 -18.05
C ARG A 121 -14.96 7.66 -17.60
N GLN A 122 -15.45 6.77 -18.47
CA GLN A 122 -16.54 5.84 -18.11
C GLN A 122 -16.11 4.90 -16.97
N GLU A 123 -14.92 4.31 -17.07
CA GLU A 123 -14.36 3.47 -16.03
C GLU A 123 -14.13 4.25 -14.73
N GLY A 124 -13.57 5.46 -14.79
CA GLY A 124 -13.39 6.32 -13.64
C GLY A 124 -14.69 6.63 -12.90
N SER A 125 -15.79 6.90 -13.65
CA SER A 125 -17.12 7.08 -13.06
C SER A 125 -17.64 5.80 -12.40
N ALA A 126 -17.42 4.64 -13.01
CA ALA A 126 -17.80 3.35 -12.43
C ALA A 126 -16.98 3.07 -11.14
N LEU A 127 -15.69 3.39 -11.12
CA LEU A 127 -14.85 3.28 -9.92
C LEU A 127 -15.31 4.23 -8.83
N LEU A 128 -15.70 5.48 -9.16
CA LEU A 128 -16.30 6.41 -8.19
C LEU A 128 -17.58 5.85 -7.58
N ALA A 129 -18.46 5.29 -8.39
CA ALA A 129 -19.68 4.63 -7.89
C ALA A 129 -19.34 3.46 -6.95
N ARG A 130 -18.34 2.65 -7.32
CA ARG A 130 -17.85 1.52 -6.52
C ARG A 130 -17.33 1.95 -5.14
N VAL A 131 -16.68 3.10 -5.04
CA VAL A 131 -16.19 3.64 -3.76
C VAL A 131 -17.23 4.54 -3.06
N GLY A 132 -18.50 4.55 -3.50
CA GLY A 132 -19.59 5.29 -2.88
C GLY A 132 -19.54 6.81 -3.12
N LEU A 133 -18.99 7.24 -4.27
CA LEU A 133 -18.85 8.63 -4.66
C LEU A 133 -19.50 8.96 -6.01
N ALA A 134 -20.55 8.23 -6.39
CA ALA A 134 -21.32 8.54 -7.60
C ALA A 134 -21.85 9.98 -7.56
N GLY A 135 -21.71 10.72 -8.67
CA GLY A 135 -22.14 12.11 -8.78
C GLY A 135 -21.13 13.14 -8.22
N ARG A 136 -19.92 12.69 -7.84
CA ARG A 136 -18.83 13.57 -7.36
C ARG A 136 -17.75 13.83 -8.41
N GLU A 137 -17.98 13.48 -9.68
CA GLU A 137 -17.02 13.54 -10.79
C GLU A 137 -16.40 14.93 -10.95
N ASP A 138 -17.21 15.98 -10.89
CA ASP A 138 -16.80 17.36 -11.13
C ASP A 138 -16.42 18.12 -9.84
N ALA A 139 -16.53 17.46 -8.67
CA ALA A 139 -16.12 18.07 -7.40
C ALA A 139 -14.60 18.31 -7.38
N MET A 140 -14.18 19.35 -6.66
CA MET A 140 -12.77 19.66 -6.43
C MET A 140 -12.31 19.06 -5.09
N PRO A 141 -11.01 18.72 -4.92
CA PRO A 141 -10.49 18.10 -3.70
C PRO A 141 -10.81 18.91 -2.41
N TYR A 142 -10.88 20.23 -2.46
CA TYR A 142 -11.21 21.05 -1.30
C TYR A 142 -12.68 20.94 -0.85
N GLN A 143 -13.55 20.39 -1.70
CA GLN A 143 -14.97 20.15 -1.41
C GLN A 143 -15.23 18.79 -0.77
N LEU A 144 -14.18 17.95 -0.63
CA LEU A 144 -14.28 16.59 -0.14
C LEU A 144 -13.84 16.49 1.33
N SER A 145 -14.54 15.65 2.11
CA SER A 145 -14.07 15.19 3.42
C SER A 145 -12.78 14.37 3.30
N GLY A 146 -12.09 14.12 4.42
CA GLY A 146 -10.91 13.25 4.45
C GLY A 146 -11.20 11.84 3.91
N GLY A 147 -12.30 11.24 4.34
CA GLY A 147 -12.73 9.92 3.87
C GLY A 147 -13.08 9.89 2.38
N GLU A 148 -13.76 10.93 1.87
CA GLU A 148 -14.02 11.05 0.43
C GLU A 148 -12.72 11.17 -0.37
N LYS A 149 -11.75 12.00 0.07
CA LYS A 149 -10.43 12.10 -0.55
C LYS A 149 -9.73 10.76 -0.62
N GLN A 150 -9.75 9.99 0.47
CA GLN A 150 -9.13 8.67 0.52
C GLN A 150 -9.77 7.70 -0.47
N ARG A 151 -11.09 7.70 -0.58
CA ARG A 151 -11.81 6.87 -1.54
C ARG A 151 -11.51 7.27 -2.99
N VAL A 152 -11.33 8.56 -3.27
CA VAL A 152 -10.84 9.02 -4.60
C VAL A 152 -9.42 8.52 -4.88
N CYS A 153 -8.52 8.53 -3.88
CA CYS A 153 -7.16 8.00 -4.04
C CYS A 153 -7.15 6.50 -4.36
N ILE A 154 -8.06 5.74 -3.74
CA ILE A 154 -8.21 4.31 -4.04
C ILE A 154 -8.72 4.14 -5.48
N ALA A 155 -9.77 4.87 -5.89
CA ALA A 155 -10.29 4.83 -7.26
C ALA A 155 -9.23 5.22 -8.30
N ARG A 156 -8.41 6.25 -8.01
CA ARG A 156 -7.28 6.67 -8.85
C ARG A 156 -6.25 5.56 -9.03
N ALA A 157 -5.88 4.89 -7.95
CA ALA A 157 -4.92 3.79 -8.01
C ALA A 157 -5.49 2.60 -8.81
N LEU A 158 -6.76 2.27 -8.64
CA LEU A 158 -7.44 1.18 -9.34
C LEU A 158 -7.57 1.43 -10.85
N CYS A 159 -7.77 2.67 -11.28
CA CYS A 159 -7.91 3.03 -12.70
C CYS A 159 -6.65 2.74 -13.53
N MET A 160 -5.50 2.55 -12.88
CA MET A 160 -4.25 2.12 -13.50
C MET A 160 -4.16 0.60 -13.70
N HIS A 161 -5.15 -0.19 -13.27
CA HIS A 161 -5.18 -1.66 -13.32
C HIS A 161 -3.97 -2.30 -12.64
N PRO A 162 -3.66 -1.97 -11.40
CA PRO A 162 -2.50 -2.54 -10.72
C PRO A 162 -2.73 -4.02 -10.37
N GLU A 163 -1.65 -4.79 -10.36
CA GLU A 163 -1.64 -6.16 -9.82
C GLU A 163 -1.40 -6.15 -8.30
N ILE A 164 -0.72 -5.12 -7.79
CA ILE A 164 -0.41 -4.92 -6.37
C ILE A 164 -0.83 -3.52 -5.95
N LEU A 165 -1.63 -3.43 -4.90
CA LEU A 165 -1.94 -2.16 -4.23
C LEU A 165 -1.16 -2.03 -2.93
N LEU A 166 -0.48 -0.89 -2.79
CA LEU A 166 0.30 -0.54 -1.62
C LEU A 166 -0.40 0.60 -0.87
N PHE A 167 -0.68 0.42 0.42
CA PHE A 167 -1.38 1.40 1.25
C PHE A 167 -0.48 1.87 2.39
N ASP A 168 -0.19 3.17 2.44
CA ASP A 168 0.55 3.80 3.55
C ASP A 168 -0.44 4.45 4.51
N GLU A 169 -0.77 3.78 5.60
CA GLU A 169 -1.68 4.23 6.67
C GLU A 169 -3.03 4.79 6.16
N PRO A 170 -3.82 4.00 5.42
CA PRO A 170 -4.97 4.51 4.66
C PRO A 170 -6.11 5.09 5.51
N THR A 171 -6.07 4.91 6.83
CA THR A 171 -7.14 5.29 7.76
C THR A 171 -6.71 6.27 8.84
N SER A 172 -5.41 6.58 8.97
CA SER A 172 -4.82 7.32 10.11
C SER A 172 -5.33 8.76 10.29
N ALA A 173 -5.89 9.37 9.23
CA ALA A 173 -6.40 10.74 9.26
C ALA A 173 -7.93 10.80 9.12
N LEU A 174 -8.63 9.67 9.36
CA LEU A 174 -10.05 9.54 9.12
C LEU A 174 -10.85 9.44 10.43
N ASP A 175 -12.09 9.90 10.37
CA ASP A 175 -13.08 9.62 11.40
C ASP A 175 -13.50 8.13 11.40
N PRO A 176 -14.12 7.61 12.47
CA PRO A 176 -14.46 6.19 12.58
C PRO A 176 -15.37 5.67 11.46
N GLN A 177 -16.31 6.49 10.98
CA GLN A 177 -17.22 6.07 9.91
C GLN A 177 -16.46 5.97 8.57
N SER A 178 -15.67 6.97 8.23
CA SER A 178 -14.81 6.96 7.03
C SER A 178 -13.80 5.81 7.06
N THR A 179 -13.27 5.47 8.24
CA THR A 179 -12.41 4.30 8.45
C THR A 179 -13.15 3.03 8.04
N LEU A 180 -14.38 2.80 8.53
CA LEU A 180 -15.16 1.62 8.17
C LEU A 180 -15.44 1.55 6.66
N ASP A 181 -15.74 2.66 6.01
CA ASP A 181 -15.95 2.72 4.57
C ASP A 181 -14.70 2.27 3.79
N VAL A 182 -13.52 2.78 4.16
CA VAL A 182 -12.24 2.38 3.55
C VAL A 182 -11.95 0.91 3.79
N LEU A 183 -12.20 0.39 4.99
CA LEU A 183 -12.04 -1.03 5.31
C LEU A 183 -12.93 -1.93 4.45
N ASN A 184 -14.19 -1.52 4.23
CA ASN A 184 -15.12 -2.27 3.40
C ASN A 184 -14.67 -2.29 1.93
N ILE A 185 -14.13 -1.19 1.43
CA ILE A 185 -13.54 -1.14 0.09
C ILE A 185 -12.36 -2.12 0.01
N ILE A 186 -11.41 -2.09 0.96
CA ILE A 186 -10.26 -3.00 0.98
C ILE A 186 -10.70 -4.47 1.02
N ARG A 187 -11.73 -4.81 1.80
CA ARG A 187 -12.31 -6.16 1.81
C ARG A 187 -12.91 -6.57 0.46
N SER A 188 -13.58 -5.63 -0.21
CA SER A 188 -14.09 -5.88 -1.56
C SER A 188 -12.95 -6.12 -2.55
N LEU A 189 -11.86 -5.34 -2.48
CA LEU A 189 -10.69 -5.52 -3.34
C LEU A 189 -10.00 -6.88 -3.10
N LYS A 190 -9.93 -7.32 -1.85
CA LYS A 190 -9.45 -8.66 -1.50
C LYS A 190 -10.32 -9.75 -2.14
N SER A 191 -11.65 -9.61 -2.09
CA SER A 191 -12.58 -10.57 -2.70
C SER A 191 -12.43 -10.62 -4.23
N ASP A 192 -11.97 -9.54 -4.86
CA ASP A 192 -11.64 -9.49 -6.30
C ASP A 192 -10.26 -10.09 -6.61
N GLY A 193 -9.52 -10.57 -5.62
CA GLY A 193 -8.21 -11.19 -5.79
C GLY A 193 -7.06 -10.21 -6.01
N ILE A 194 -7.21 -8.93 -5.66
CA ILE A 194 -6.14 -7.94 -5.73
C ILE A 194 -5.14 -8.19 -4.61
N SER A 195 -3.86 -8.27 -4.93
CA SER A 195 -2.79 -8.41 -3.95
C SER A 195 -2.53 -7.07 -3.26
N MET A 196 -2.42 -7.05 -1.94
CA MET A 196 -2.29 -5.81 -1.19
C MET A 196 -1.23 -5.89 -0.09
N MET A 197 -0.41 -4.83 0.05
CA MET A 197 0.42 -4.61 1.22
C MET A 197 -0.03 -3.32 1.92
N ILE A 198 -0.31 -3.40 3.22
CA ILE A 198 -0.95 -2.32 3.97
C ILE A 198 -0.14 -2.00 5.22
N VAL A 199 0.45 -0.82 5.29
CA VAL A 199 1.02 -0.28 6.53
C VAL A 199 -0.13 0.28 7.37
N THR A 200 -0.25 -0.14 8.63
CA THR A 200 -1.31 0.36 9.52
C THR A 200 -0.90 0.32 11.00
N HIS A 201 -1.47 1.24 11.77
CA HIS A 201 -1.45 1.23 13.24
C HIS A 201 -2.74 0.67 13.84
N GLU A 202 -3.74 0.36 13.03
CA GLU A 202 -5.02 -0.16 13.50
C GLU A 202 -4.98 -1.68 13.60
N MET A 203 -4.74 -2.18 14.82
CA MET A 203 -4.61 -3.63 15.06
C MET A 203 -5.89 -4.40 14.76
N ALA A 204 -7.05 -3.80 15.03
CA ALA A 204 -8.35 -4.40 14.70
C ALA A 204 -8.52 -4.56 13.18
N PHE A 205 -8.03 -3.60 12.40
CA PHE A 205 -8.00 -3.70 10.95
C PHE A 205 -7.04 -4.80 10.49
N ALA A 206 -5.76 -4.77 10.92
CA ALA A 206 -4.78 -5.78 10.55
C ALA A 206 -5.30 -7.20 10.83
N LYS A 207 -5.90 -7.42 12.00
CA LYS A 207 -6.48 -8.71 12.40
C LYS A 207 -7.61 -9.19 11.48
N ASN A 208 -8.48 -8.27 11.03
CA ASN A 208 -9.73 -8.62 10.35
C ASN A 208 -9.63 -8.58 8.82
N ALA A 209 -8.64 -7.88 8.26
CA ALA A 209 -8.52 -7.68 6.82
C ALA A 209 -7.31 -8.40 6.19
N ALA A 210 -6.23 -8.62 6.94
CA ALA A 210 -5.03 -9.25 6.43
C ALA A 210 -5.07 -10.78 6.53
N ASP A 211 -4.48 -11.46 5.54
CA ASP A 211 -4.22 -12.91 5.58
C ASP A 211 -2.99 -13.19 6.44
N ARG A 212 -1.94 -12.37 6.25
CA ARG A 212 -0.73 -12.41 7.06
C ARG A 212 -0.40 -11.02 7.59
N ILE A 213 0.27 -10.99 8.71
CA ILE A 213 0.74 -9.78 9.39
C ILE A 213 2.24 -9.93 9.62
N ALA A 214 3.00 -8.95 9.16
CA ALA A 214 4.44 -8.85 9.42
C ALA A 214 4.68 -7.75 10.45
N PHE A 215 5.42 -8.07 11.50
CA PHE A 215 5.82 -7.13 12.55
C PHE A 215 7.24 -6.65 12.29
N LEU A 216 7.37 -5.35 11.95
CA LEU A 216 8.66 -4.70 11.76
C LEU A 216 9.12 -4.05 13.06
N TYR A 217 10.28 -4.48 13.57
CA TYR A 217 10.89 -3.98 14.78
C TYR A 217 12.41 -3.96 14.66
N GLY A 218 13.07 -2.89 15.12
CA GLY A 218 14.52 -2.73 14.99
C GLY A 218 15.02 -2.79 13.54
N GLY A 219 14.20 -2.35 12.57
CA GLY A 219 14.54 -2.40 11.15
C GLY A 219 14.48 -3.80 10.52
N LYS A 220 13.93 -4.81 11.18
CA LYS A 220 13.82 -6.22 10.74
C LYS A 220 12.39 -6.72 10.83
N ILE A 221 12.04 -7.72 10.01
CA ILE A 221 10.83 -8.50 10.26
C ILE A 221 11.11 -9.41 11.46
N ALA A 222 10.59 -8.99 12.62
CA ALA A 222 10.77 -9.71 13.86
C ALA A 222 9.85 -10.94 13.95
N GLU A 223 8.66 -10.84 13.38
CA GLU A 223 7.69 -11.93 13.36
C GLU A 223 6.72 -11.77 12.18
N ILE A 224 6.19 -12.90 11.68
CA ILE A 224 5.19 -12.93 10.64
C ILE A 224 4.25 -14.11 10.85
N GLY A 225 2.95 -13.90 10.66
CA GLY A 225 1.95 -14.95 10.84
C GLY A 225 0.54 -14.49 10.50
N THR A 226 -0.44 -15.36 10.70
CA THR A 226 -1.85 -15.02 10.59
C THR A 226 -2.29 -14.12 11.74
N GLY A 227 -3.39 -13.38 11.58
CA GLY A 227 -3.95 -12.57 12.65
C GLY A 227 -4.22 -13.37 13.94
N GLU A 228 -4.72 -14.62 13.83
CA GLU A 228 -4.95 -15.49 14.98
C GLU A 228 -3.64 -15.80 15.74
N TYR A 229 -2.57 -16.10 15.01
CA TYR A 229 -1.26 -16.36 15.60
C TYR A 229 -0.68 -15.11 16.25
N MET A 230 -0.61 -14.00 15.53
CA MET A 230 0.02 -12.74 15.97
C MET A 230 -0.65 -12.13 17.20
N PHE A 231 -1.98 -12.22 17.30
CA PHE A 231 -2.74 -11.63 18.42
C PHE A 231 -3.13 -12.61 19.52
N GLY A 232 -2.84 -13.90 19.39
CA GLY A 232 -3.29 -14.90 20.37
C GLY A 232 -2.25 -15.93 20.77
N LYS A 233 -1.27 -16.23 19.93
CA LYS A 233 -0.31 -17.33 20.15
C LYS A 233 1.15 -16.92 20.04
N SER A 234 1.44 -15.66 19.65
CA SER A 234 2.81 -15.17 19.58
C SER A 234 3.48 -15.19 20.93
N THR A 235 4.76 -15.57 20.94
CA THR A 235 5.63 -15.57 22.14
C THR A 235 6.64 -14.42 22.10
N SER A 236 6.57 -13.54 21.08
CA SER A 236 7.46 -12.39 20.96
C SER A 236 7.14 -11.34 22.02
N LYS A 237 8.11 -11.08 22.91
CA LYS A 237 7.99 -10.04 23.94
C LYS A 237 7.87 -8.64 23.32
N GLU A 238 8.55 -8.40 22.21
CA GLU A 238 8.51 -7.14 21.47
C GLU A 238 7.12 -6.89 20.90
N LEU A 239 6.50 -7.91 20.30
CA LEU A 239 5.15 -7.81 19.76
C LEU A 239 4.12 -7.63 20.90
N GLU A 240 4.23 -8.41 21.99
CA GLU A 240 3.35 -8.28 23.16
C GLU A 240 3.41 -6.86 23.74
N LYS A 241 4.62 -6.33 23.94
CA LYS A 241 4.84 -4.96 24.41
C LYS A 241 4.24 -3.93 23.46
N PHE A 242 4.37 -4.13 22.16
CA PHE A 242 3.78 -3.25 21.14
C PHE A 242 2.25 -3.28 21.20
N LEU A 243 1.64 -4.46 21.29
CA LEU A 243 0.18 -4.65 21.32
C LEU A 243 -0.45 -4.10 22.61
N THR A 244 0.26 -4.19 23.74
CA THR A 244 -0.21 -3.67 25.04
C THR A 244 0.08 -2.17 25.27
N GLY A 245 0.63 -1.47 24.27
CA GLY A 245 0.96 -0.04 24.37
C GLY A 245 2.10 0.25 25.35
N GLY A 246 3.00 -0.72 25.56
CA GLY A 246 4.15 -0.56 26.46
C GLY A 246 3.80 -0.59 27.95
N LYS A 247 2.59 -0.96 28.31
CA LYS A 247 2.20 -1.24 29.70
C LYS A 247 2.60 -2.68 30.01
N ALA A 248 3.79 -2.86 30.49
CA ALA A 248 4.26 -4.05 31.23
C ALA A 248 4.72 -3.60 32.60
#